data_4a28897a74e85f3be325a007a8b02a57
#
_entry.id   4a28897a74e85f3be325a007a8b02a57
#
_cell.length_a   1.000
_cell.length_b   1.000
_cell.length_c   1.000
_cell.angle_alpha   90.00
_cell.angle_beta   90.00
_cell.angle_gamma   90.00
#
_symmetry.space_group_name_H-M   'P 1'
#
loop_
_entity.id
_entity.type
_entity.pdbx_description
1 polymer ?
#
loop_
_entity_poly.entity_id
_entity_poly.type
_entity_poly.pdbx_seq_one_letter_code
_entity_poly.pdbx_strand_id
1 'polypeptide(L)'
;GYSLYNVGLASGIIATVIVSLMKSFGLQTEARLIWSTGNDVLFARLLLGLFGGMILFSCLIAESVWKRYMEIWKTYGLSGTDYVKSEGFAPTLFNMGVNGIASTLIVLLAGGDLNGPTIGGIFTIVGFSATGKHPRNILPVMAGVILGSFVKTWNISDPSAMLALLLSTTLAPIAGEFGVVAGVLAGFLHASVALNVGIVYGGMNLYNNGFAGGIIAMFLVPVIQSVRDRRARARTHDSL
;
A
#
# COMPACT_ATOMS: atom_id res chain seq x y z
N GLY A 1 -1.44 -6.20 -13.09
CA GLY A 1 -0.99 -6.95 -11.92
C GLY A 1 -1.60 -6.44 -10.62
N TYR A 2 -1.62 -7.31 -9.59
CA TYR A 2 -2.28 -7.04 -8.31
C TYR A 2 -1.33 -6.56 -7.21
N SER A 3 -0.05 -6.44 -7.49
CA SER A 3 0.95 -5.77 -6.65
C SER A 3 1.52 -4.58 -7.42
N LEU A 4 1.48 -3.39 -6.82
CA LEU A 4 1.98 -2.17 -7.47
C LEU A 4 3.50 -2.00 -7.30
N TYR A 5 4.10 -2.60 -6.25
CA TYR A 5 5.53 -2.44 -5.95
C TYR A 5 6.35 -3.64 -6.47
N ASN A 6 6.27 -3.92 -7.76
CA ASN A 6 6.93 -5.08 -8.39
C ASN A 6 8.46 -5.08 -8.21
N VAL A 7 9.09 -3.91 -8.18
CA VAL A 7 10.54 -3.77 -7.92
C VAL A 7 10.90 -4.33 -6.55
N GLY A 8 10.04 -4.13 -5.53
CA GLY A 8 10.26 -4.67 -4.19
C GLY A 8 10.26 -6.20 -4.15
N LEU A 9 9.41 -6.86 -4.95
CA LEU A 9 9.41 -8.30 -5.08
C LEU A 9 10.73 -8.81 -5.70
N ALA A 10 11.13 -8.23 -6.84
CA ALA A 10 12.35 -8.62 -7.54
C ALA A 10 13.60 -8.39 -6.67
N SER A 11 13.71 -7.21 -6.03
CA SER A 11 14.84 -6.89 -5.16
C SER A 11 14.90 -7.78 -3.92
N GLY A 12 13.75 -8.17 -3.37
CA GLY A 12 13.68 -9.11 -2.24
C GLY A 12 14.20 -10.50 -2.60
N ILE A 13 13.86 -11.02 -3.78
CA ILE A 13 14.38 -12.28 -4.28
C ILE A 13 15.90 -12.21 -4.45
N ILE A 14 16.40 -11.16 -5.11
CA ILE A 14 17.86 -10.97 -5.32
C ILE A 14 18.58 -10.85 -3.98
N ALA A 15 18.07 -10.04 -3.05
CA ALA A 15 18.65 -9.89 -1.73
C ALA A 15 18.71 -11.21 -0.96
N THR A 16 17.68 -12.05 -1.06
CA THR A 16 17.66 -13.39 -0.45
C THR A 16 18.80 -14.26 -0.96
N VAL A 17 19.05 -14.27 -2.26
CA VAL A 17 20.16 -15.02 -2.86
C VAL A 17 21.50 -14.48 -2.40
N ILE A 18 21.71 -13.16 -2.44
CA ILE A 18 22.96 -12.51 -2.01
C ILE A 18 23.25 -12.82 -0.54
N VAL A 19 22.26 -12.65 0.36
CA VAL A 19 22.43 -12.92 1.79
C VAL A 19 22.71 -14.40 2.05
N SER A 20 22.07 -15.29 1.30
CA SER A 20 22.35 -16.73 1.41
C SER A 20 23.80 -17.05 1.06
N LEU A 21 24.33 -16.46 -0.01
CA LEU A 21 25.74 -16.57 -0.38
C LEU A 21 26.66 -16.00 0.71
N MET A 22 26.38 -14.77 1.20
CA MET A 22 27.17 -14.14 2.27
C MET A 22 27.24 -15.02 3.52
N LYS A 23 26.09 -15.56 3.96
CA LYS A 23 26.03 -16.47 5.11
C LYS A 23 26.83 -17.75 4.88
N SER A 24 26.88 -18.27 3.66
CA SER A 24 27.70 -19.45 3.31
C SER A 24 29.21 -19.19 3.45
N PHE A 25 29.63 -17.92 3.35
CA PHE A 25 31.01 -17.48 3.62
C PHE A 25 31.25 -17.01 5.07
N GLY A 26 30.28 -17.22 5.98
CA GLY A 26 30.37 -16.79 7.38
C GLY A 26 30.14 -15.29 7.62
N LEU A 27 29.74 -14.54 6.60
CA LEU A 27 29.39 -13.11 6.75
C LEU A 27 27.99 -12.97 7.33
N GLN A 28 27.85 -12.11 8.34
CA GLN A 28 26.56 -11.78 8.96
C GLN A 28 26.20 -10.33 8.68
N THR A 29 24.92 -10.07 8.47
CA THR A 29 24.36 -8.73 8.33
C THR A 29 23.43 -8.46 9.50
N GLU A 30 23.57 -7.29 10.10
CA GLU A 30 22.65 -6.82 11.15
C GLU A 30 21.81 -5.66 10.63
N ALA A 31 20.48 -5.81 10.74
CA ALA A 31 19.56 -4.72 10.44
C ALA A 31 19.59 -3.69 11.56
N ARG A 32 19.85 -2.42 11.23
CA ARG A 32 19.82 -1.32 12.19
C ARG A 32 18.65 -0.40 11.87
N LEU A 33 17.69 -0.30 12.77
CA LEU A 33 16.58 0.64 12.66
C LEU A 33 17.01 2.01 13.19
N ILE A 34 16.86 3.05 12.36
CA ILE A 34 17.01 4.45 12.76
C ILE A 34 15.63 5.09 12.65
N TRP A 35 15.07 5.54 13.76
CA TRP A 35 13.72 6.11 13.83
C TRP A 35 13.75 7.44 14.58
N SER A 36 13.36 8.52 13.92
CA SER A 36 13.30 9.86 14.50
C SER A 36 11.89 10.16 14.99
N THR A 37 11.78 10.85 16.11
CA THR A 37 10.53 11.23 16.77
C THR A 37 10.49 12.72 17.09
N GLY A 38 9.31 13.26 17.42
CA GLY A 38 9.17 14.62 17.96
C GLY A 38 9.05 15.74 16.91
N ASN A 39 8.93 15.41 15.61
CA ASN A 39 8.79 16.40 14.55
C ASN A 39 7.37 16.44 13.92
N ASP A 40 6.41 15.75 14.51
CA ASP A 40 5.09 15.50 13.92
C ASP A 40 4.34 16.78 13.58
N VAL A 41 4.35 17.78 14.47
CA VAL A 41 3.63 19.03 14.25
C VAL A 41 4.18 19.80 13.03
N LEU A 42 5.52 19.82 12.89
CA LEU A 42 6.16 20.47 11.74
C LEU A 42 5.82 19.76 10.45
N PHE A 43 6.05 18.45 10.40
CA PHE A 43 5.82 17.67 9.20
C PHE A 43 4.32 17.54 8.86
N ALA A 44 3.44 17.47 9.85
CA ALA A 44 1.99 17.49 9.60
C ALA A 44 1.57 18.80 8.91
N ARG A 45 2.03 19.95 9.38
CA ARG A 45 1.72 21.25 8.76
C ARG A 45 2.23 21.32 7.32
N LEU A 46 3.45 20.85 7.07
CA LEU A 46 4.06 20.84 5.74
C LEU A 46 3.31 19.89 4.78
N LEU A 47 3.02 18.66 5.21
CA LEU A 47 2.34 17.67 4.38
C LEU A 47 0.88 18.06 4.12
N LEU A 48 0.14 18.46 5.14
CA LEU A 48 -1.25 18.90 4.98
C LEU A 48 -1.35 20.17 4.14
N GLY A 49 -0.40 21.10 4.30
CA GLY A 49 -0.29 22.29 3.44
C GLY A 49 0.00 21.94 1.98
N LEU A 50 0.96 21.04 1.74
CA LEU A 50 1.30 20.58 0.40
C LEU A 50 0.12 19.87 -0.28
N PHE A 51 -0.47 18.88 0.38
CA PHE A 51 -1.56 18.10 -0.20
C PHE A 51 -2.86 18.89 -0.30
N GLY A 52 -3.12 19.79 0.66
CA GLY A 52 -4.22 20.76 0.57
C GLY A 52 -4.03 21.72 -0.60
N GLY A 53 -2.80 22.20 -0.82
CA GLY A 53 -2.44 23.00 -1.98
C GLY A 53 -2.64 22.26 -3.31
N MET A 54 -2.31 20.97 -3.38
CA MET A 54 -2.58 20.14 -4.57
C MET A 54 -4.08 20.05 -4.87
N ILE A 55 -4.92 19.86 -3.86
CA ILE A 55 -6.38 19.83 -4.01
C ILE A 55 -6.88 21.18 -4.48
N LEU A 56 -6.48 22.26 -3.82
CA LEU A 56 -6.89 23.61 -4.18
C LEU A 56 -6.48 23.96 -5.62
N PHE A 57 -5.23 23.72 -5.96
CA PHE A 57 -4.72 23.97 -7.33
C PHE A 57 -5.50 23.16 -8.37
N SER A 58 -5.77 21.88 -8.10
CA SER A 58 -6.59 21.04 -8.96
C SER A 58 -7.98 21.65 -9.23
N CYS A 59 -8.65 22.16 -8.18
CA CYS A 59 -9.95 22.81 -8.32
C CYS A 59 -9.90 24.13 -9.08
N LEU A 60 -8.76 24.84 -9.05
CA LEU A 60 -8.59 26.11 -9.75
C LEU A 60 -8.36 25.94 -11.26
N ILE A 61 -7.74 24.81 -11.67
CA ILE A 61 -7.37 24.61 -13.08
C ILE A 61 -8.44 23.85 -13.90
N ALA A 62 -9.47 23.28 -13.25
CA ALA A 62 -10.53 22.56 -13.96
C ALA A 62 -11.88 22.61 -13.24
N GLU A 63 -12.96 22.87 -13.97
CA GLU A 63 -14.31 23.01 -13.43
C GLU A 63 -14.97 21.68 -13.01
N SER A 64 -14.59 20.56 -13.60
CA SER A 64 -15.26 19.27 -13.43
C SER A 64 -14.41 18.24 -12.65
N VAL A 65 -13.51 18.69 -11.78
CA VAL A 65 -12.58 17.82 -11.05
C VAL A 65 -13.30 16.72 -10.29
N TRP A 66 -14.36 17.06 -9.54
CA TRP A 66 -15.10 16.13 -8.71
C TRP A 66 -15.73 14.98 -9.51
N LYS A 67 -16.35 15.26 -10.65
CA LYS A 67 -16.99 14.25 -11.49
C LYS A 67 -15.95 13.22 -12.00
N ARG A 68 -14.83 13.70 -12.53
CA ARG A 68 -13.76 12.83 -13.03
C ARG A 68 -13.00 12.11 -11.90
N TYR A 69 -12.86 12.73 -10.73
CA TYR A 69 -12.33 12.06 -9.55
C TYR A 69 -13.20 10.88 -9.13
N MET A 70 -14.53 10.99 -9.23
CA MET A 70 -15.42 9.85 -8.96
C MET A 70 -15.29 8.72 -10.00
N GLU A 71 -14.86 9.00 -11.23
CA GLU A 71 -14.55 7.95 -12.21
C GLU A 71 -13.29 7.16 -11.79
N ILE A 72 -12.27 7.82 -11.22
CA ILE A 72 -11.10 7.15 -10.65
C ILE A 72 -11.53 6.06 -9.63
N TRP A 73 -12.50 6.35 -8.78
CA TRP A 73 -12.99 5.41 -7.76
C TRP A 73 -13.66 4.15 -8.32
N LYS A 74 -14.09 4.17 -9.58
CA LYS A 74 -14.71 3.03 -10.24
C LYS A 74 -13.70 2.05 -10.82
N THR A 75 -12.45 2.45 -10.90
CA THR A 75 -11.37 1.62 -11.45
C THR A 75 -10.92 0.55 -10.46
N TYR A 76 -10.34 -0.52 -10.96
CA TYR A 76 -9.71 -1.54 -10.12
C TYR A 76 -8.32 -1.14 -9.64
N GLY A 77 -7.66 -0.20 -10.32
CA GLY A 77 -6.32 0.27 -10.00
C GLY A 77 -5.22 -0.76 -10.27
N LEU A 78 -5.38 -1.62 -11.28
CA LEU A 78 -4.39 -2.61 -11.67
C LEU A 78 -3.08 -1.95 -12.12
N SER A 79 -1.97 -2.66 -11.96
CA SER A 79 -0.67 -2.21 -12.48
C SER A 79 -0.76 -1.90 -13.98
N GLY A 80 -0.30 -0.70 -14.37
CA GLY A 80 -0.43 -0.16 -15.73
C GLY A 80 -1.58 0.82 -15.91
N THR A 81 -2.43 1.04 -14.91
CA THR A 81 -3.41 2.13 -14.90
C THR A 81 -2.68 3.49 -14.93
N ASP A 82 -3.21 4.46 -15.67
CA ASP A 82 -2.70 5.82 -15.79
C ASP A 82 -3.87 6.80 -15.74
N TYR A 83 -4.07 7.41 -14.57
CA TYR A 83 -5.19 8.33 -14.35
C TYR A 83 -4.99 9.68 -15.04
N VAL A 84 -3.74 10.11 -15.25
CA VAL A 84 -3.47 11.35 -16.01
C VAL A 84 -3.95 11.18 -17.43
N LYS A 85 -3.75 9.99 -18.01
CA LYS A 85 -4.16 9.70 -19.39
C LYS A 85 -5.67 9.47 -19.51
N SER A 86 -6.29 8.79 -18.55
CA SER A 86 -7.73 8.45 -18.61
C SER A 86 -8.64 9.57 -18.14
N GLU A 87 -8.29 10.24 -17.03
CA GLU A 87 -9.15 11.23 -16.39
C GLU A 87 -8.61 12.66 -16.47
N GLY A 88 -7.34 12.81 -16.80
CA GLY A 88 -6.65 14.09 -16.90
C GLY A 88 -5.86 14.48 -15.65
N PHE A 89 -5.06 15.53 -15.80
CA PHE A 89 -4.11 15.97 -14.77
C PHE A 89 -4.80 16.44 -13.48
N ALA A 90 -5.83 17.30 -13.59
CA ALA A 90 -6.47 17.90 -12.42
C ALA A 90 -7.16 16.88 -11.49
N PRO A 91 -8.01 15.96 -11.97
CA PRO A 91 -8.61 14.92 -11.12
C PRO A 91 -7.57 13.99 -10.51
N THR A 92 -6.50 13.69 -11.24
CA THR A 92 -5.39 12.89 -10.74
C THR A 92 -4.68 13.60 -9.59
N LEU A 93 -4.36 14.88 -9.76
CA LEU A 93 -3.72 15.70 -8.72
C LEU A 93 -4.61 15.81 -7.47
N PHE A 94 -5.93 15.94 -7.67
CA PHE A 94 -6.93 15.92 -6.59
C PHE A 94 -6.86 14.59 -5.82
N ASN A 95 -6.87 13.45 -6.52
CA ASN A 95 -6.74 12.12 -5.93
C ASN A 95 -5.45 11.96 -5.14
N MET A 96 -4.33 12.44 -5.68
CA MET A 96 -3.03 12.44 -5.00
C MET A 96 -3.08 13.25 -3.71
N GLY A 97 -3.67 14.45 -3.74
CA GLY A 97 -3.84 15.30 -2.55
C GLY A 97 -4.72 14.65 -1.48
N VAL A 98 -5.86 14.08 -1.87
CA VAL A 98 -6.76 13.38 -0.94
C VAL A 98 -6.08 12.19 -0.27
N ASN A 99 -5.38 11.36 -1.03
CA ASN A 99 -4.65 10.22 -0.47
C ASN A 99 -3.47 10.66 0.40
N GLY A 100 -2.82 11.78 0.07
CA GLY A 100 -1.76 12.37 0.88
C GLY A 100 -2.27 12.84 2.24
N ILE A 101 -3.37 13.59 2.28
CA ILE A 101 -4.03 14.01 3.53
C ILE A 101 -4.47 12.78 4.33
N ALA A 102 -5.20 11.85 3.70
CA ALA A 102 -5.69 10.66 4.36
C ALA A 102 -4.57 9.85 5.00
N SER A 103 -3.48 9.61 4.27
CA SER A 103 -2.33 8.84 4.77
C SER A 103 -1.61 9.57 5.91
N THR A 104 -1.44 10.89 5.83
CA THR A 104 -0.85 11.69 6.90
C THR A 104 -1.68 11.61 8.17
N LEU A 105 -2.99 11.78 8.05
CA LEU A 105 -3.90 11.70 9.19
C LEU A 105 -3.94 10.29 9.79
N ILE A 106 -3.91 9.24 8.97
CA ILE A 106 -3.88 7.85 9.45
C ILE A 106 -2.62 7.58 10.27
N VAL A 107 -1.44 8.05 9.84
CA VAL A 107 -0.21 7.93 10.63
C VAL A 107 -0.36 8.58 12.00
N LEU A 108 -0.84 9.81 12.05
CA LEU A 108 -1.02 10.55 13.30
C LEU A 108 -2.06 9.90 14.22
N LEU A 109 -3.21 9.47 13.67
CA LEU A 109 -4.29 8.82 14.43
C LEU A 109 -3.87 7.44 14.95
N ALA A 110 -3.00 6.73 14.25
CA ALA A 110 -2.44 5.46 14.69
C ALA A 110 -1.29 5.61 15.70
N GLY A 111 -0.96 6.84 16.10
CA GLY A 111 0.12 7.12 17.05
C GLY A 111 1.53 6.92 16.46
N GLY A 112 1.67 7.03 15.14
CA GLY A 112 2.96 6.93 14.45
C GLY A 112 3.65 8.28 14.32
N ASP A 113 4.98 8.24 14.19
CA ASP A 113 5.79 9.44 13.97
C ASP A 113 5.86 9.82 12.50
N LEU A 114 5.81 11.11 12.21
CA LEU A 114 6.13 11.67 10.90
C LEU A 114 7.65 11.89 10.80
N ASN A 115 8.31 11.02 10.08
CA ASN A 115 9.76 11.03 9.86
C ASN A 115 10.12 10.57 8.44
N GLY A 116 11.40 10.46 8.11
CA GLY A 116 11.84 10.06 6.78
C GLY A 116 11.12 8.82 6.23
N PRO A 117 11.14 7.68 6.93
CA PRO A 117 10.46 6.45 6.50
C PRO A 117 8.95 6.61 6.29
N THR A 118 8.21 7.21 7.22
CA THR A 118 6.76 7.38 7.12
C THR A 118 6.36 8.38 6.05
N ILE A 119 7.09 9.50 5.96
CA ILE A 119 6.92 10.50 4.89
C ILE A 119 7.18 9.84 3.52
N GLY A 120 8.24 9.02 3.39
CA GLY A 120 8.51 8.25 2.20
C GLY A 120 7.36 7.29 1.83
N GLY A 121 6.76 6.63 2.83
CA GLY A 121 5.57 5.81 2.67
C GLY A 121 4.35 6.60 2.18
N ILE A 122 4.11 7.78 2.76
CA ILE A 122 3.04 8.70 2.34
C ILE A 122 3.26 9.15 0.88
N PHE A 123 4.46 9.61 0.53
CA PHE A 123 4.76 10.00 -0.85
C PHE A 123 4.67 8.83 -1.84
N THR A 124 4.96 7.61 -1.40
CA THR A 124 4.74 6.41 -2.21
C THR A 124 3.25 6.19 -2.50
N ILE A 125 2.37 6.39 -1.50
CA ILE A 125 0.92 6.33 -1.72
C ILE A 125 0.50 7.44 -2.71
N VAL A 126 0.96 8.67 -2.48
CA VAL A 126 0.63 9.83 -3.32
C VAL A 126 1.09 9.62 -4.77
N GLY A 127 2.32 9.17 -5.00
CA GLY A 127 2.84 8.90 -6.34
C GLY A 127 2.02 7.85 -7.08
N PHE A 128 1.73 6.72 -6.42
CA PHE A 128 0.88 5.67 -7.01
C PHE A 128 -0.61 6.05 -7.11
N SER A 129 -1.03 7.16 -6.52
CA SER A 129 -2.37 7.71 -6.72
C SER A 129 -2.56 8.32 -8.11
N ALA A 130 -1.49 8.49 -8.88
CA ALA A 130 -1.56 8.78 -10.30
C ALA A 130 -1.78 7.52 -11.17
N THR A 131 -1.51 6.32 -10.63
CA THR A 131 -1.39 5.10 -11.42
C THR A 131 -2.09 3.86 -10.83
N GLY A 132 -3.09 4.03 -9.97
CA GLY A 132 -3.85 2.87 -9.51
C GLY A 132 -4.42 2.97 -8.10
N LYS A 133 -3.96 3.91 -7.26
CA LYS A 133 -4.48 4.07 -5.90
C LYS A 133 -5.53 5.16 -5.82
N HIS A 134 -6.58 4.89 -5.04
CA HIS A 134 -7.60 5.86 -4.65
C HIS A 134 -8.20 5.42 -3.29
N PRO A 135 -8.90 6.29 -2.54
CA PRO A 135 -9.35 5.95 -1.18
C PRO A 135 -10.14 4.64 -1.09
N ARG A 136 -11.01 4.35 -2.07
CA ARG A 136 -11.85 3.15 -2.06
C ARG A 136 -11.04 1.84 -2.09
N ASN A 137 -9.85 1.82 -2.69
CA ASN A 137 -9.05 0.60 -2.78
C ASN A 137 -7.90 0.52 -1.77
N ILE A 138 -7.37 1.65 -1.27
CA ILE A 138 -6.30 1.63 -0.26
C ILE A 138 -6.85 1.44 1.16
N LEU A 139 -7.96 2.09 1.52
CA LEU A 139 -8.49 2.06 2.89
C LEU A 139 -8.85 0.65 3.39
N PRO A 140 -9.47 -0.25 2.60
CA PRO A 140 -9.71 -1.62 3.04
C PRO A 140 -8.43 -2.39 3.36
N VAL A 141 -7.37 -2.19 2.57
CA VAL A 141 -6.08 -2.85 2.80
C VAL A 141 -5.44 -2.34 4.08
N MET A 142 -5.42 -1.02 4.29
CA MET A 142 -4.93 -0.40 5.53
C MET A 142 -5.74 -0.86 6.75
N ALA A 143 -7.07 -0.94 6.64
CA ALA A 143 -7.92 -1.47 7.69
C ALA A 143 -7.55 -2.91 8.07
N GLY A 144 -7.17 -3.75 7.11
CA GLY A 144 -6.69 -5.10 7.36
C GLY A 144 -5.43 -5.14 8.21
N VAL A 145 -4.49 -4.22 7.98
CA VAL A 145 -3.28 -4.08 8.82
C VAL A 145 -3.66 -3.63 10.23
N ILE A 146 -4.52 -2.62 10.37
CA ILE A 146 -4.99 -2.12 11.66
C ILE A 146 -5.70 -3.25 12.44
N LEU A 147 -6.60 -3.99 11.80
CA LEU A 147 -7.26 -5.15 12.43
C LEU A 147 -6.24 -6.20 12.88
N GLY A 148 -5.16 -6.38 12.13
CA GLY A 148 -4.06 -7.26 12.53
C GLY A 148 -3.42 -6.86 13.86
N SER A 149 -3.27 -5.58 14.14
CA SER A 149 -2.64 -5.11 15.39
C SER A 149 -3.46 -5.40 16.65
N PHE A 150 -4.78 -5.62 16.53
CA PHE A 150 -5.61 -5.99 17.68
C PHE A 150 -5.54 -7.46 18.09
N VAL A 151 -5.07 -8.33 17.20
CA VAL A 151 -5.04 -9.78 17.41
C VAL A 151 -3.65 -10.39 17.33
N LYS A 152 -2.64 -9.62 16.97
CA LYS A 152 -1.25 -10.05 16.84
C LYS A 152 -0.36 -9.43 17.92
N THR A 153 0.90 -9.82 17.98
CA THR A 153 1.87 -9.49 19.03
C THR A 153 2.57 -8.13 18.88
N TRP A 154 2.17 -7.32 17.89
CA TRP A 154 2.75 -6.01 17.60
C TRP A 154 1.71 -4.90 17.66
N ASN A 155 2.16 -3.69 17.93
CA ASN A 155 1.31 -2.50 17.97
C ASN A 155 1.34 -1.76 16.62
N ILE A 156 0.23 -1.08 16.28
CA ILE A 156 0.16 -0.33 15.02
C ILE A 156 1.15 0.84 14.99
N SER A 157 1.51 1.41 16.15
CA SER A 157 2.50 2.47 16.29
C SER A 157 3.95 2.00 16.18
N ASP A 158 4.21 0.68 16.21
CA ASP A 158 5.57 0.17 16.02
C ASP A 158 6.11 0.59 14.63
N PRO A 159 7.40 1.01 14.52
CA PRO A 159 7.98 1.49 13.28
C PRO A 159 7.73 0.60 12.07
N SER A 160 7.97 -0.70 12.22
CA SER A 160 7.77 -1.67 11.14
C SER A 160 6.30 -1.88 10.78
N ALA A 161 5.40 -1.83 11.77
CA ALA A 161 3.96 -1.94 11.57
C ALA A 161 3.40 -0.70 10.87
N MET A 162 3.90 0.49 11.23
CA MET A 162 3.54 1.74 10.57
C MET A 162 3.93 1.74 9.09
N LEU A 163 5.13 1.25 8.77
CA LEU A 163 5.55 1.08 7.37
C LEU A 163 4.71 0.00 6.65
N ALA A 164 4.38 -1.10 7.33
CA ALA A 164 3.50 -2.11 6.77
C ALA A 164 2.09 -1.55 6.50
N LEU A 165 1.57 -0.67 7.37
CA LEU A 165 0.30 0.02 7.18
C LEU A 165 0.28 0.85 5.89
N LEU A 166 1.27 1.73 5.72
CA LEU A 166 1.35 2.61 4.54
C LEU A 166 1.62 1.81 3.25
N LEU A 167 2.58 0.90 3.29
CA LEU A 167 3.07 0.21 2.11
C LEU A 167 2.24 -1.04 1.74
N SER A 168 1.34 -1.52 2.63
CA SER A 168 0.34 -2.54 2.30
C SER A 168 -0.54 -2.13 1.12
N THR A 169 -0.69 -0.81 0.91
CA THR A 169 -1.44 -0.23 -0.21
C THR A 169 -0.91 -0.64 -1.60
N THR A 170 0.23 -1.35 -1.68
CA THR A 170 0.66 -2.06 -2.89
C THR A 170 -0.40 -3.05 -3.38
N LEU A 171 -1.24 -3.57 -2.47
CA LEU A 171 -2.31 -4.54 -2.73
C LEU A 171 -3.67 -3.88 -3.00
N ALA A 172 -3.71 -2.56 -3.18
CA ALA A 172 -4.94 -1.82 -3.52
C ALA A 172 -5.74 -2.46 -4.68
N PRO A 173 -5.11 -2.98 -5.76
CA PRO A 173 -5.85 -3.64 -6.83
C PRO A 173 -6.69 -4.84 -6.39
N ILE A 174 -6.30 -5.54 -5.33
CA ILE A 174 -7.09 -6.66 -4.78
C ILE A 174 -8.41 -6.14 -4.20
N ALA A 175 -8.36 -5.05 -3.44
CA ALA A 175 -9.58 -4.41 -2.94
C ALA A 175 -10.41 -3.81 -4.09
N GLY A 176 -9.75 -3.24 -5.08
CA GLY A 176 -10.40 -2.63 -6.24
C GLY A 176 -11.22 -3.62 -7.06
N GLU A 177 -10.69 -4.81 -7.32
CA GLU A 177 -11.35 -5.82 -8.15
C GLU A 177 -12.22 -6.79 -7.33
N PHE A 178 -11.73 -7.25 -6.18
CA PHE A 178 -12.41 -8.30 -5.40
C PHE A 178 -13.21 -7.75 -4.21
N GLY A 179 -13.18 -6.44 -3.99
CA GLY A 179 -13.97 -5.75 -2.98
C GLY A 179 -13.31 -5.61 -1.62
N VAL A 180 -14.04 -4.97 -0.69
CA VAL A 180 -13.55 -4.56 0.63
C VAL A 180 -13.02 -5.73 1.45
N VAL A 181 -13.75 -6.85 1.51
CA VAL A 181 -13.36 -8.02 2.31
C VAL A 181 -12.02 -8.60 1.84
N ALA A 182 -11.83 -8.70 0.52
CA ALA A 182 -10.57 -9.18 -0.06
C ALA A 182 -9.42 -8.21 0.25
N GLY A 183 -9.67 -6.90 0.22
CA GLY A 183 -8.70 -5.88 0.60
C GLY A 183 -8.29 -5.97 2.07
N VAL A 184 -9.25 -6.12 2.99
CA VAL A 184 -8.98 -6.31 4.43
C VAL A 184 -8.15 -7.57 4.66
N LEU A 185 -8.53 -8.69 4.03
CA LEU A 185 -7.78 -9.93 4.14
C LEU A 185 -6.34 -9.77 3.59
N ALA A 186 -6.19 -9.10 2.45
CA ALA A 186 -4.89 -8.85 1.84
C ALA A 186 -3.99 -8.02 2.78
N GLY A 187 -4.50 -6.95 3.40
CA GLY A 187 -3.76 -6.13 4.36
C GLY A 187 -3.39 -6.89 5.64
N PHE A 188 -4.33 -7.67 6.17
CA PHE A 188 -4.11 -8.51 7.35
C PHE A 188 -2.98 -9.53 7.15
N LEU A 189 -2.97 -10.21 6.00
CA LEU A 189 -1.93 -11.16 5.62
C LEU A 189 -0.60 -10.45 5.30
N HIS A 190 -0.67 -9.30 4.61
CA HIS A 190 0.51 -8.52 4.25
C HIS A 190 1.33 -8.14 5.48
N ALA A 191 0.70 -7.59 6.52
CA ALA A 191 1.41 -7.22 7.74
C ALA A 191 2.12 -8.43 8.39
N SER A 192 1.49 -9.61 8.39
CA SER A 192 2.12 -10.83 8.91
C SER A 192 3.41 -11.19 8.17
N VAL A 193 3.39 -11.09 6.84
CA VAL A 193 4.58 -11.42 6.04
C VAL A 193 5.62 -10.31 6.12
N ALA A 194 5.21 -9.03 5.99
CA ALA A 194 6.13 -7.90 5.95
C ALA A 194 6.96 -7.76 7.24
N LEU A 195 6.36 -8.02 8.39
CA LEU A 195 7.03 -7.92 9.69
C LEU A 195 7.99 -9.08 9.98
N ASN A 196 7.86 -10.22 9.28
CA ASN A 196 8.67 -11.41 9.54
C ASN A 196 9.65 -11.73 8.40
N VAL A 197 9.43 -11.23 7.19
CA VAL A 197 10.20 -11.63 6.02
C VAL A 197 11.64 -11.06 5.99
N GLY A 198 11.91 -10.00 6.77
CA GLY A 198 13.23 -9.39 6.85
C GLY A 198 14.36 -10.34 7.24
N ILE A 199 14.04 -11.41 7.97
CA ILE A 199 14.99 -12.45 8.39
C ILE A 199 15.58 -13.17 7.18
N VAL A 200 14.82 -13.35 6.10
CA VAL A 200 15.21 -14.12 4.91
C VAL A 200 16.39 -13.47 4.18
N TYR A 201 16.43 -12.13 4.15
CA TYR A 201 17.48 -11.35 3.49
C TYR A 201 18.28 -10.48 4.46
N GLY A 202 18.29 -10.82 5.77
CA GLY A 202 19.14 -10.19 6.78
C GLY A 202 18.94 -8.67 6.90
N GLY A 203 17.75 -8.15 6.57
CA GLY A 203 17.46 -6.72 6.61
C GLY A 203 18.04 -5.90 5.45
N MET A 204 18.73 -6.51 4.48
CA MET A 204 19.36 -5.79 3.37
C MET A 204 18.38 -5.21 2.34
N ASN A 205 17.14 -5.68 2.32
CA ASN A 205 16.12 -5.16 1.41
C ASN A 205 15.32 -4.03 2.08
N LEU A 206 15.45 -2.82 1.58
CA LEU A 206 14.63 -1.66 2.01
C LEU A 206 13.15 -1.81 1.61
N TYR A 207 12.84 -2.71 0.69
CA TYR A 207 11.51 -2.88 0.12
C TYR A 207 10.77 -4.12 0.63
N ASN A 208 10.92 -4.44 1.93
CA ASN A 208 10.22 -5.57 2.59
C ASN A 208 8.75 -5.66 2.21
N ASN A 209 8.07 -4.52 2.21
CA ASN A 209 6.65 -4.43 1.93
C ASN A 209 6.31 -4.74 0.46
N GLY A 210 7.16 -4.39 -0.49
CA GLY A 210 6.99 -4.77 -1.89
C GLY A 210 7.18 -6.28 -2.11
N PHE A 211 8.16 -6.88 -1.42
CA PHE A 211 8.38 -8.32 -1.42
C PHE A 211 7.19 -9.07 -0.81
N ALA A 212 6.76 -8.67 0.40
CA ALA A 212 5.60 -9.24 1.06
C ALA A 212 4.31 -9.09 0.22
N GLY A 213 4.09 -7.91 -0.36
CA GLY A 213 2.95 -7.64 -1.23
C GLY A 213 2.93 -8.54 -2.46
N GLY A 214 4.09 -8.76 -3.09
CA GLY A 214 4.22 -9.68 -4.22
C GLY A 214 3.86 -11.12 -3.84
N ILE A 215 4.38 -11.61 -2.71
CA ILE A 215 4.04 -12.95 -2.18
C ILE A 215 2.54 -13.07 -1.93
N ILE A 216 1.94 -12.11 -1.21
CA ILE A 216 0.51 -12.15 -0.91
C ILE A 216 -0.34 -12.11 -2.18
N ALA A 217 0.01 -11.28 -3.16
CA ALA A 217 -0.72 -11.22 -4.43
C ALA A 217 -0.64 -12.56 -5.19
N MET A 218 0.53 -13.21 -5.23
CA MET A 218 0.72 -14.51 -5.88
C MET A 218 -0.10 -15.64 -5.24
N PHE A 219 -0.31 -15.59 -3.93
CA PHE A 219 -1.11 -16.59 -3.22
C PHE A 219 -2.61 -16.27 -3.21
N LEU A 220 -2.95 -15.05 -2.80
CA LEU A 220 -4.32 -14.69 -2.49
C LEU A 220 -5.19 -14.56 -3.75
N VAL A 221 -4.65 -14.01 -4.83
CA VAL A 221 -5.41 -13.75 -6.06
C VAL A 221 -5.89 -15.06 -6.70
N PRO A 222 -5.05 -16.08 -6.95
CA PRO A 222 -5.52 -17.36 -7.49
C PRO A 222 -6.57 -18.05 -6.60
N VAL A 223 -6.43 -17.95 -5.28
CA VAL A 223 -7.40 -18.52 -4.33
C VAL A 223 -8.76 -17.84 -4.49
N ILE A 224 -8.79 -16.49 -4.49
CA ILE A 224 -10.03 -15.73 -4.65
C ILE A 224 -10.68 -16.05 -6.01
N GLN A 225 -9.89 -16.07 -7.08
CA GLN A 225 -10.38 -16.39 -8.42
C GLN A 225 -10.97 -17.80 -8.47
N SER A 226 -10.29 -18.80 -7.91
CA SER A 226 -10.80 -20.18 -7.86
C SER A 226 -12.14 -20.28 -7.12
N VAL A 227 -12.28 -19.59 -5.99
CA VAL A 227 -13.54 -19.57 -5.22
C VAL A 227 -14.66 -18.89 -6.04
N ARG A 228 -14.35 -17.79 -6.71
CA ARG A 228 -15.30 -17.06 -7.57
C ARG A 228 -15.80 -17.93 -8.73
N ASP A 229 -14.87 -18.62 -9.39
CA ASP A 229 -15.20 -19.49 -10.53
C ASP A 229 -16.05 -20.70 -10.10
N ARG A 230 -15.75 -21.31 -8.95
CA ARG A 230 -16.56 -22.40 -8.38
C ARG A 230 -17.97 -21.92 -8.09
N ARG A 231 -18.15 -20.75 -7.50
CA ARG A 231 -19.48 -20.16 -7.22
C ARG A 231 -20.25 -19.84 -8.49
N ALA A 232 -19.57 -19.36 -9.53
CA ALA A 232 -20.20 -19.09 -10.82
C ALA A 232 -20.73 -20.40 -11.47
N ARG A 233 -19.91 -21.48 -11.48
CA ARG A 233 -20.30 -22.80 -12.01
C ARG A 233 -21.46 -23.43 -11.23
N ALA A 234 -21.46 -23.34 -9.90
CA ALA A 234 -22.56 -23.85 -9.08
C ALA A 234 -23.91 -23.19 -9.43
N ARG A 235 -23.91 -21.85 -9.57
CA ARG A 235 -25.13 -21.10 -9.96
C ARG A 235 -25.65 -21.46 -11.34
N THR A 236 -24.76 -21.77 -12.28
CA THR A 236 -25.17 -22.20 -13.64
C THR A 236 -25.78 -23.61 -13.63
N HIS A 237 -25.34 -24.47 -12.71
CA HIS A 237 -25.86 -25.83 -12.57
C HIS A 237 -27.23 -25.87 -11.89
N ASP A 238 -27.49 -24.95 -10.96
CA ASP A 238 -28.78 -24.84 -10.25
C ASP A 238 -29.87 -24.15 -11.08
N SER A 239 -29.50 -23.58 -12.23
CA SER A 239 -30.42 -22.91 -13.18
C SER A 239 -30.83 -23.76 -14.39
N LEU A 240 -30.34 -25.01 -14.48
CA LEU A 240 -30.71 -26.05 -15.48
C LEU A 240 -31.57 -27.13 -14.84
#